data_1e21c863670fa3136057bc4c005280ed
#
_entry.id   1e21c863670fa3136057bc4c005280ed
#
_cell.length_a   1.000
_cell.length_b   1.000
_cell.length_c   1.000
_cell.angle_alpha   90.00
_cell.angle_beta   90.00
_cell.angle_gamma   90.00
#
_symmetry.space_group_name_H-M   'P 1'
#
loop_
_entity.id
_entity.type
_entity.pdbx_description
1 polymer ?
#
loop_
_entity_poly.entity_id
_entity_poly.type
_entity_poly.pdbx_seq_one_letter_code
_entity_poly.pdbx_strand_id
1 'polypeptide(L)'
;MITTIKKILLILLLISSSVYAEDEILLGATHVATLDTEQTLQEILLEETPLFESGATVEDAIEAPLDSSVHHHTKFYDELSKNAHNVYNLQIENTNVPSYLLKEPLTHTFEKGPIESVHLWSVIQMNNSTNIMEGDTDNNFRVGLINALIDGKFKGGKEDFRIMFDPTPTHARGFFQQFIQDLYVETHRIPHHTVLIGNSRPGVGIEGAQSPYTLPLVNRSQISRNLANVRKFGIRVRGDYSLVDYDFGGYSSDTYFREFFPGAEFDGWVNFKPLGKTDGKYGKLVTGGGIVSGKKHSTDYFVAGAYVGYEYKKLWMRAEYANSDGSNGGDGLTNKKRQGWYATIGYHITKKLEAILRYDEFDPDKSISNNNKREYTAGINYYIKGQALKLILNYVFCQNQASPDSHRIIVGTQIAL
;
A
#
# COMPACT_ATOMS: atom_id res chain seq x y z
N MET A 1 -28.86 -7.73 5.80
CA MET A 1 -28.02 -7.10 4.76
C MET A 1 -28.18 -5.58 4.70
N ILE A 2 -29.38 -5.04 4.46
CA ILE A 2 -29.62 -3.58 4.43
C ILE A 2 -29.27 -2.89 5.76
N THR A 3 -29.52 -3.55 6.89
CA THR A 3 -29.22 -3.04 8.23
C THR A 3 -27.72 -2.94 8.51
N THR A 4 -26.93 -3.88 8.02
CA THR A 4 -25.47 -3.90 8.17
C THR A 4 -24.81 -2.80 7.33
N ILE A 5 -25.29 -2.59 6.11
CA ILE A 5 -24.81 -1.50 5.24
C ILE A 5 -25.13 -0.13 5.84
N LYS A 6 -26.33 0.03 6.43
CA LYS A 6 -26.69 1.27 7.14
C LYS A 6 -25.79 1.53 8.36
N LYS A 7 -25.41 0.49 9.12
CA LYS A 7 -24.49 0.62 10.26
C LYS A 7 -23.09 1.03 9.81
N ILE A 8 -22.58 0.45 8.74
CA ILE A 8 -21.26 0.83 8.16
C ILE A 8 -21.27 2.26 7.60
N LEU A 9 -22.34 2.64 6.91
CA LEU A 9 -22.49 4.01 6.39
C LEU A 9 -22.59 5.04 7.52
N LEU A 10 -23.25 4.69 8.62
CA LEU A 10 -23.39 5.55 9.79
C LEU A 10 -22.06 5.73 10.53
N ILE A 11 -21.24 4.69 10.64
CA ILE A 11 -19.90 4.75 11.22
C ILE A 11 -19.00 5.64 10.35
N LEU A 12 -19.06 5.51 9.03
CA LEU A 12 -18.30 6.35 8.10
C LEU A 12 -18.76 7.82 8.15
N LEU A 13 -20.06 8.07 8.33
CA LEU A 13 -20.60 9.42 8.51
C LEU A 13 -20.21 10.04 9.87
N LEU A 14 -20.17 9.27 10.95
CA LEU A 14 -19.73 9.74 12.26
C LEU A 14 -18.23 10.05 12.31
N ILE A 15 -17.42 9.28 11.60
CA ILE A 15 -15.98 9.59 11.43
C ILE A 15 -15.79 10.86 10.62
N SER A 16 -16.60 11.11 9.59
CA SER A 16 -16.52 12.33 8.79
C SER A 16 -16.99 13.58 9.54
N SER A 17 -17.98 13.46 10.42
CA SER A 17 -18.49 14.61 11.19
C SER A 17 -17.56 15.04 12.32
N SER A 18 -16.77 14.14 12.91
CA SER A 18 -15.77 14.49 13.92
C SER A 18 -14.56 15.26 13.34
N VAL A 19 -14.28 15.12 12.05
CA VAL A 19 -13.21 15.88 11.36
C VAL A 19 -13.62 17.32 11.00
N TYR A 20 -14.93 17.58 10.83
CA TYR A 20 -15.42 18.92 10.54
C TYR A 20 -15.59 19.82 11.78
N ALA A 21 -15.46 19.27 12.99
CA ALA A 21 -15.67 20.05 14.23
C ALA A 21 -14.43 20.84 14.69
N GLU A 22 -13.25 20.64 14.11
CA GLU A 22 -12.03 21.35 14.52
C GLU A 22 -11.71 22.63 13.74
N ASP A 23 -12.33 22.86 12.58
CA ASP A 23 -12.04 24.04 11.75
C ASP A 23 -12.99 25.23 11.96
N GLU A 24 -14.02 25.14 12.83
CA GLU A 24 -14.97 26.24 13.12
C GLU A 24 -14.81 26.90 14.50
N ILE A 25 -13.73 26.74 15.21
CA ILE A 25 -13.48 27.46 16.47
C ILE A 25 -12.67 28.73 16.21
N LEU A 26 -13.14 29.59 15.33
CA LEU A 26 -12.69 31.01 15.30
C LEU A 26 -13.68 31.99 14.68
N LEU A 27 -14.95 31.95 15.08
CA LEU A 27 -15.86 33.10 14.99
C LEU A 27 -17.24 32.80 15.62
N GLY A 28 -17.46 33.35 16.81
CA GLY A 28 -18.81 33.77 17.24
C GLY A 28 -19.62 32.75 18.05
N ALA A 29 -19.56 32.91 19.36
CA ALA A 29 -20.49 32.34 20.32
C ALA A 29 -21.95 32.55 19.96
N THR A 30 -22.74 31.47 19.84
CA THR A 30 -24.14 31.40 20.30
C THR A 30 -24.67 29.96 20.28
N HIS A 31 -25.11 29.51 21.45
CA HIS A 31 -26.02 28.40 21.76
C HIS A 31 -26.14 27.24 20.79
N VAL A 32 -25.46 26.13 21.09
CA VAL A 32 -25.82 24.80 20.63
C VAL A 32 -26.09 23.93 21.87
N ALA A 33 -27.28 23.33 21.88
CA ALA A 33 -27.69 22.37 22.89
C ALA A 33 -26.74 21.17 22.92
N THR A 34 -26.17 20.89 24.06
CA THR A 34 -25.40 19.69 24.35
C THR A 34 -26.33 18.47 24.26
N LEU A 35 -26.24 17.72 23.18
CA LEU A 35 -26.72 16.35 23.13
C LEU A 35 -25.72 15.49 23.91
N ASP A 36 -26.20 14.82 24.91
CA ASP A 36 -25.44 13.99 25.83
C ASP A 36 -24.91 12.74 25.09
N THR A 37 -23.71 12.84 24.57
CA THR A 37 -23.07 11.80 23.76
C THR A 37 -22.65 10.59 24.57
N GLU A 38 -22.57 10.69 25.89
CA GLU A 38 -22.21 9.56 26.75
C GLU A 38 -23.39 8.59 26.95
N GLN A 39 -24.64 9.07 27.02
CA GLN A 39 -25.80 8.19 27.14
C GLN A 39 -26.03 7.36 25.87
N THR A 40 -25.81 7.95 24.69
CA THR A 40 -26.00 7.26 23.41
C THR A 40 -24.94 6.16 23.17
N LEU A 41 -23.73 6.34 23.68
CA LEU A 41 -22.67 5.31 23.61
C LEU A 41 -22.93 4.15 24.59
N GLN A 42 -23.50 4.41 25.77
CA GLN A 42 -23.86 3.35 26.71
C GLN A 42 -25.06 2.53 26.23
N GLU A 43 -26.05 3.11 25.58
CA GLU A 43 -27.19 2.36 25.01
C GLU A 43 -26.76 1.48 23.81
N ILE A 44 -25.78 1.91 23.00
CA ILE A 44 -25.25 1.11 21.88
C ILE A 44 -24.39 -0.07 22.38
N LEU A 45 -23.75 0.07 23.55
CA LEU A 45 -22.91 -0.97 24.14
C LEU A 45 -23.73 -1.99 24.97
N LEU A 46 -25.00 -1.70 25.33
CA LEU A 46 -25.86 -2.57 26.12
C LEU A 46 -26.81 -3.44 25.29
N GLU A 47 -26.92 -3.28 23.97
CA GLU A 47 -27.54 -4.32 23.13
C GLU A 47 -26.54 -5.45 22.90
N GLU A 48 -26.47 -6.35 23.86
CA GLU A 48 -25.78 -7.62 23.82
C GLU A 48 -26.25 -8.46 22.63
N THR A 49 -25.39 -8.53 21.59
CA THR A 49 -25.39 -9.69 20.72
C THR A 49 -24.36 -10.68 21.26
N PRO A 50 -24.72 -11.95 21.48
CA PRO A 50 -23.79 -12.93 22.04
C PRO A 50 -22.75 -13.32 21.00
N LEU A 51 -21.57 -12.73 21.08
CA LEU A 51 -20.42 -13.05 20.23
C LEU A 51 -19.28 -13.73 20.99
N PHE A 52 -19.53 -14.15 22.24
CA PHE A 52 -18.56 -14.90 23.03
C PHE A 52 -19.24 -16.03 23.82
N GLU A 53 -19.68 -17.08 23.12
CA GLU A 53 -19.80 -18.40 23.68
C GLU A 53 -18.90 -19.37 22.92
N SER A 54 -17.63 -19.37 23.22
CA SER A 54 -16.80 -20.55 23.25
C SER A 54 -15.73 -20.30 24.31
N GLY A 55 -15.84 -21.00 25.42
CA GLY A 55 -14.97 -20.89 26.58
C GLY A 55 -13.56 -21.47 26.31
N ALA A 56 -12.82 -20.83 25.42
CA ALA A 56 -11.40 -21.06 25.24
C ALA A 56 -10.65 -19.98 26.05
N THR A 57 -9.99 -20.39 27.11
CA THR A 57 -9.12 -19.53 27.91
C THR A 57 -7.85 -19.19 27.13
N VAL A 58 -7.17 -18.10 27.50
CA VAL A 58 -5.91 -17.67 26.90
C VAL A 58 -4.82 -18.77 27.01
N GLU A 59 -4.95 -19.71 27.91
CA GLU A 59 -4.07 -20.88 28.08
C GLU A 59 -4.23 -21.93 26.99
N ASP A 60 -5.44 -22.12 26.43
CA ASP A 60 -5.69 -23.10 25.35
C ASP A 60 -5.05 -22.69 24.01
N ALA A 61 -4.60 -21.44 23.87
CA ALA A 61 -3.89 -20.95 22.69
C ALA A 61 -2.38 -21.23 22.73
N ILE A 62 -1.84 -21.74 23.84
CA ILE A 62 -0.39 -21.95 24.05
C ILE A 62 -0.01 -23.41 23.89
N GLU A 63 -0.94 -24.38 24.05
CA GLU A 63 -0.66 -25.81 24.00
C GLU A 63 -1.43 -26.56 22.92
N ALA A 64 -1.24 -26.22 21.65
CA ALA A 64 -1.52 -27.15 20.57
C ALA A 64 -0.26 -27.96 20.29
N PRO A 65 -0.28 -29.32 20.39
CA PRO A 65 0.91 -30.11 20.11
C PRO A 65 1.39 -29.91 18.68
N LEU A 66 2.69 -29.67 18.53
CA LEU A 66 3.39 -29.61 17.24
C LEU A 66 3.38 -31.01 16.60
N ASP A 67 2.41 -31.25 15.73
CA ASP A 67 2.43 -32.44 14.89
C ASP A 67 3.57 -32.36 13.88
N SER A 68 4.51 -33.30 13.98
CA SER A 68 5.80 -33.33 13.30
C SER A 68 5.75 -33.92 11.88
N SER A 69 4.71 -33.65 11.12
CA SER A 69 4.67 -34.07 9.71
C SER A 69 5.24 -33.00 8.78
N VAL A 70 6.07 -33.43 7.83
CA VAL A 70 6.79 -32.59 6.85
C VAL A 70 5.86 -31.67 6.04
N HIS A 71 4.56 -31.98 5.97
CA HIS A 71 3.55 -31.17 5.28
C HIS A 71 3.18 -29.86 6.02
N HIS A 72 3.43 -29.74 7.32
CA HIS A 72 3.16 -28.50 8.06
C HIS A 72 4.22 -27.43 7.83
N HIS A 73 5.45 -27.80 7.52
CA HIS A 73 6.52 -26.83 7.24
C HIS A 73 6.28 -26.04 5.93
N THR A 74 5.83 -26.70 4.88
CA THR A 74 5.52 -26.04 3.60
C THR A 74 4.37 -25.05 3.72
N LYS A 75 3.27 -25.42 4.38
CA LYS A 75 2.15 -24.49 4.62
C LYS A 75 2.53 -23.27 5.45
N PHE A 76 3.39 -23.43 6.44
CA PHE A 76 3.84 -22.33 7.27
C PHE A 76 4.67 -21.31 6.46
N TYR A 77 5.59 -21.77 5.64
CA TYR A 77 6.39 -20.89 4.79
C TYR A 77 5.57 -20.30 3.65
N ASP A 78 4.58 -21.01 3.13
CA ASP A 78 3.61 -20.47 2.17
C ASP A 78 2.75 -19.37 2.78
N GLU A 79 2.30 -19.49 4.02
CA GLU A 79 1.60 -18.42 4.73
C GLU A 79 2.52 -17.24 5.05
N LEU A 80 3.77 -17.48 5.43
CA LEU A 80 4.76 -16.42 5.61
C LEU A 80 5.08 -15.72 4.31
N SER A 81 5.20 -16.44 3.19
CA SER A 81 5.48 -15.84 1.89
C SER A 81 4.29 -15.05 1.34
N LYS A 82 3.06 -15.40 1.71
CA LYS A 82 1.85 -14.60 1.43
C LYS A 82 1.74 -13.34 2.29
N ASN A 83 2.31 -13.38 3.50
CA ASN A 83 2.38 -12.26 4.43
C ASN A 83 3.68 -11.47 4.29
N ALA A 84 4.73 -12.11 3.77
CA ALA A 84 5.99 -11.46 3.43
C ALA A 84 5.81 -10.64 2.15
N HIS A 85 6.62 -9.62 2.04
CA HIS A 85 6.62 -8.74 0.90
C HIS A 85 7.07 -9.53 -0.30
N ASN A 86 6.16 -9.85 -1.20
CA ASN A 86 6.41 -10.72 -2.32
C ASN A 86 7.41 -10.07 -3.27
N VAL A 87 8.68 -10.48 -3.17
CA VAL A 87 9.76 -9.95 -4.02
C VAL A 87 9.63 -10.36 -5.49
N TYR A 88 8.81 -11.38 -5.79
CA TYR A 88 8.53 -11.78 -7.16
C TYR A 88 7.39 -11.00 -7.82
N ASN A 89 6.49 -10.49 -7.02
CA ASN A 89 5.35 -9.75 -7.54
C ASN A 89 5.58 -8.28 -7.32
N LEU A 90 6.07 -7.61 -8.32
CA LEU A 90 5.89 -6.17 -8.49
C LEU A 90 4.41 -5.82 -8.68
N GLN A 91 3.54 -6.70 -8.22
CA GLN A 91 2.16 -6.68 -8.58
C GLN A 91 1.37 -5.69 -7.82
N ILE A 92 0.93 -5.07 -8.51
CA ILE A 92 -0.37 -4.81 -9.05
C ILE A 92 -1.40 -5.74 -8.49
N GLU A 93 -2.20 -5.10 -7.78
CA GLU A 93 -3.43 -5.61 -7.25
C GLU A 93 -4.20 -6.29 -8.38
N ASN A 94 -4.49 -7.57 -8.21
CA ASN A 94 -5.45 -8.25 -9.04
C ASN A 94 -6.84 -7.70 -8.72
N THR A 95 -7.77 -7.80 -9.65
CA THR A 95 -9.19 -7.51 -9.43
C THR A 95 -9.87 -8.44 -8.43
N ASN A 96 -9.18 -9.48 -8.00
CA ASN A 96 -9.62 -10.33 -6.90
C ASN A 96 -9.11 -9.78 -5.57
N VAL A 97 -9.98 -9.82 -4.55
CA VAL A 97 -9.56 -9.50 -3.18
C VAL A 97 -8.41 -10.43 -2.80
N PRO A 98 -7.25 -9.89 -2.41
CA PRO A 98 -6.13 -10.73 -2.05
C PRO A 98 -6.46 -11.62 -0.85
N SER A 99 -6.30 -12.93 -0.99
CA SER A 99 -6.62 -13.90 0.07
C SER A 99 -5.80 -13.72 1.35
N TYR A 100 -4.67 -13.03 1.27
CA TYR A 100 -3.86 -12.67 2.42
C TYR A 100 -4.45 -11.48 3.22
N LEU A 101 -5.37 -10.71 2.62
CA LEU A 101 -6.11 -9.65 3.31
C LEU A 101 -7.40 -10.18 3.90
N LEU A 102 -8.25 -10.78 3.07
CA LEU A 102 -9.57 -11.28 3.46
C LEU A 102 -9.79 -12.68 2.89
N LYS A 103 -10.22 -13.61 3.74
CA LYS A 103 -10.57 -14.95 3.29
C LYS A 103 -11.94 -14.98 2.60
N GLU A 104 -12.87 -14.20 3.11
CA GLU A 104 -14.26 -14.17 2.66
C GLU A 104 -14.71 -12.71 2.49
N PRO A 105 -14.39 -12.08 1.35
CA PRO A 105 -14.88 -10.74 1.05
C PRO A 105 -16.40 -10.74 0.85
N LEU A 106 -17.03 -9.61 1.06
CA LEU A 106 -18.45 -9.44 0.74
C LEU A 106 -18.64 -9.59 -0.78
N THR A 107 -19.21 -10.73 -1.18
CA THR A 107 -19.34 -11.14 -2.58
C THR A 107 -20.79 -11.20 -2.99
N HIS A 108 -21.11 -10.69 -4.18
CA HIS A 108 -22.39 -10.87 -4.84
C HIS A 108 -22.19 -11.43 -6.25
N THR A 109 -22.92 -12.48 -6.59
CA THR A 109 -22.91 -13.14 -7.91
C THR A 109 -24.19 -12.83 -8.65
N PHE A 110 -24.07 -12.52 -9.95
CA PHE A 110 -25.21 -12.16 -10.82
C PHE A 110 -25.56 -13.28 -11.77
N GLU A 111 -26.81 -13.71 -11.78
CA GLU A 111 -27.31 -14.69 -12.74
C GLU A 111 -27.43 -14.09 -14.14
N LYS A 112 -27.82 -12.82 -14.25
CA LYS A 112 -28.10 -12.11 -15.52
C LYS A 112 -27.15 -10.94 -15.72
N GLY A 113 -27.02 -10.50 -16.99
CA GLY A 113 -26.15 -9.38 -17.36
C GLY A 113 -24.71 -9.80 -17.65
N PRO A 114 -23.81 -8.86 -17.96
CA PRO A 114 -22.43 -9.13 -18.34
C PRO A 114 -21.50 -9.41 -17.17
N ILE A 115 -21.86 -8.98 -15.96
CA ILE A 115 -21.04 -9.16 -14.74
C ILE A 115 -21.35 -10.53 -14.14
N GLU A 116 -20.32 -11.27 -13.76
CA GLU A 116 -20.41 -12.55 -13.05
C GLU A 116 -20.46 -12.34 -11.55
N SER A 117 -19.51 -11.60 -11.01
CA SER A 117 -19.41 -11.33 -9.57
C SER A 117 -18.82 -9.96 -9.27
N VAL A 118 -19.16 -9.46 -8.08
CA VAL A 118 -18.59 -8.26 -7.50
C VAL A 118 -18.16 -8.55 -6.06
N HIS A 119 -16.97 -8.10 -5.69
CA HIS A 119 -16.40 -8.17 -4.36
C HIS A 119 -16.26 -6.76 -3.79
N LEU A 120 -16.83 -6.53 -2.61
CA LEU A 120 -16.70 -5.28 -1.87
C LEU A 120 -15.77 -5.49 -0.69
N TRP A 121 -14.79 -4.63 -0.52
CA TRP A 121 -13.88 -4.66 0.59
C TRP A 121 -13.25 -3.29 0.84
N SER A 122 -12.63 -3.12 2.00
CA SER A 122 -11.98 -1.88 2.35
C SER A 122 -10.72 -2.12 3.18
N VAL A 123 -9.81 -1.15 3.15
CA VAL A 123 -8.65 -1.11 4.05
C VAL A 123 -8.52 0.27 4.65
N ILE A 124 -8.36 0.32 5.96
CA ILE A 124 -8.15 1.53 6.74
C ILE A 124 -6.78 1.44 7.40
N GLN A 125 -5.97 2.48 7.24
CA GLN A 125 -4.70 2.64 7.95
C GLN A 125 -4.74 3.93 8.76
N MET A 126 -4.43 3.83 10.04
CA MET A 126 -4.30 4.97 10.95
C MET A 126 -2.90 4.97 11.55
N ASN A 127 -2.34 6.15 11.78
CA ASN A 127 -1.06 6.26 12.46
C ASN A 127 -0.96 7.53 13.30
N ASN A 128 -0.20 7.39 14.37
CA ASN A 128 0.29 8.51 15.17
C ASN A 128 1.79 8.64 14.92
N SER A 129 2.25 9.82 14.60
CA SER A 129 3.67 10.13 14.36
C SER A 129 4.12 11.21 15.32
N THR A 130 5.03 10.87 16.21
CA THR A 130 5.72 11.83 17.09
C THR A 130 7.08 12.14 16.48
N ASN A 131 7.32 13.41 16.15
CA ASN A 131 8.59 13.90 15.63
C ASN A 131 9.27 14.74 16.69
N ILE A 132 10.56 14.45 16.95
CA ILE A 132 11.40 15.13 17.94
C ILE A 132 12.59 15.74 17.20
N MET A 133 12.74 17.05 17.27
CA MET A 133 13.81 17.81 16.62
C MET A 133 14.27 18.96 17.52
N GLU A 134 15.56 19.01 17.84
CA GLU A 134 16.18 20.04 18.71
C GLU A 134 15.48 20.23 20.07
N GLY A 135 14.86 19.17 20.60
CA GLY A 135 14.10 19.22 21.86
C GLY A 135 12.63 19.56 21.72
N ASP A 136 12.20 20.06 20.58
CA ASP A 136 10.80 20.26 20.28
C ASP A 136 10.14 18.96 19.86
N THR A 137 8.90 18.75 20.31
CA THR A 137 8.10 17.57 20.01
C THR A 137 6.82 17.96 19.32
N ASP A 138 6.61 17.43 18.12
CA ASP A 138 5.36 17.52 17.36
C ASP A 138 4.70 16.15 17.28
N ASN A 139 3.38 16.11 17.51
CA ASN A 139 2.60 14.88 17.46
C ASN A 139 1.46 15.05 16.45
N ASN A 140 1.39 14.12 15.52
CA ASN A 140 0.40 14.14 14.45
C ASN A 140 -0.32 12.79 14.38
N PHE A 141 -1.61 12.78 14.70
CA PHE A 141 -2.50 11.65 14.49
C PHE A 141 -3.27 11.84 13.18
N ARG A 142 -3.25 10.83 12.33
CA ARG A 142 -3.94 10.88 11.04
C ARG A 142 -4.47 9.53 10.59
N VAL A 143 -5.56 9.58 9.84
CA VAL A 143 -5.96 8.48 8.96
C VAL A 143 -5.05 8.55 7.74
N GLY A 144 -4.15 7.59 7.61
CA GLY A 144 -3.17 7.56 6.53
C GLY A 144 -3.74 7.08 5.19
N LEU A 145 -4.79 6.25 5.26
CA LEU A 145 -5.44 5.65 4.09
C LEU A 145 -6.82 5.14 4.46
N ILE A 146 -7.81 5.43 3.61
CA ILE A 146 -9.08 4.71 3.57
C ILE A 146 -9.29 4.32 2.12
N ASN A 147 -9.21 3.02 1.82
CA ASN A 147 -9.55 2.55 0.48
C ASN A 147 -10.82 1.71 0.55
N ALA A 148 -11.81 2.08 -0.26
CA ALA A 148 -13.00 1.29 -0.52
C ALA A 148 -12.92 0.77 -1.96
N LEU A 149 -13.02 -0.55 -2.13
CA LEU A 149 -12.76 -1.20 -3.41
C LEU A 149 -13.97 -2.02 -3.85
N ILE A 150 -14.20 -1.96 -5.15
CA ILE A 150 -15.14 -2.79 -5.90
C ILE A 150 -14.31 -3.54 -6.93
N ASP A 151 -14.09 -4.83 -6.70
CA ASP A 151 -13.48 -5.72 -7.68
C ASP A 151 -14.56 -6.56 -8.32
N GLY A 152 -14.50 -6.76 -9.64
CA GLY A 152 -15.50 -7.55 -10.32
C GLY A 152 -14.95 -8.36 -11.48
N LYS A 153 -15.72 -9.39 -11.85
CA LYS A 153 -15.46 -10.25 -12.98
C LYS A 153 -16.59 -10.17 -13.99
N PHE A 154 -16.23 -10.14 -15.25
CA PHE A 154 -17.18 -10.33 -16.33
C PHE A 154 -17.44 -11.82 -16.60
N LYS A 155 -18.64 -12.13 -17.10
CA LYS A 155 -19.00 -13.51 -17.49
C LYS A 155 -18.02 -14.04 -18.53
N GLY A 156 -17.54 -15.26 -18.29
CA GLY A 156 -16.50 -15.89 -19.09
C GLY A 156 -15.13 -15.87 -18.40
N GLY A 157 -14.98 -15.12 -17.29
CA GLY A 157 -13.84 -15.20 -16.35
C GLY A 157 -12.48 -14.77 -16.90
N LYS A 158 -12.47 -14.03 -18.03
CA LYS A 158 -11.22 -13.56 -18.66
C LYS A 158 -11.01 -12.05 -18.56
N GLU A 159 -12.03 -11.33 -18.21
CA GLU A 159 -11.99 -9.89 -17.97
C GLU A 159 -12.38 -9.59 -16.54
N ASP A 160 -11.60 -8.72 -15.92
CA ASP A 160 -11.81 -8.23 -14.57
C ASP A 160 -11.83 -6.70 -14.58
N PHE A 161 -12.42 -6.10 -13.55
CA PHE A 161 -12.39 -4.65 -13.38
C PHE A 161 -12.17 -4.29 -11.90
N ARG A 162 -11.60 -3.11 -11.67
CA ARG A 162 -11.48 -2.49 -10.36
C ARG A 162 -11.94 -1.06 -10.36
N ILE A 163 -12.67 -0.70 -9.31
CA ILE A 163 -12.92 0.69 -8.93
C ILE A 163 -12.45 0.85 -7.48
N MET A 164 -11.52 1.76 -7.24
CA MET A 164 -11.03 2.05 -5.91
C MET A 164 -11.25 3.52 -5.59
N PHE A 165 -11.83 3.75 -4.43
CA PHE A 165 -12.07 5.07 -3.87
C PHE A 165 -11.15 5.30 -2.67
N ASP A 166 -10.65 6.52 -2.55
CA ASP A 166 -9.93 6.99 -1.36
C ASP A 166 -10.62 8.26 -0.83
N PRO A 167 -11.55 8.13 0.13
CA PRO A 167 -12.21 9.27 0.74
C PRO A 167 -11.33 10.02 1.75
N THR A 168 -10.07 9.59 1.96
CA THR A 168 -9.16 10.30 2.88
C THR A 168 -8.93 11.72 2.38
N PRO A 169 -9.27 12.76 3.16
CA PRO A 169 -9.02 14.13 2.76
C PRO A 169 -7.51 14.38 2.75
N THR A 170 -6.91 14.30 1.58
CA THR A 170 -5.50 14.61 1.39
C THR A 170 -5.37 15.97 0.70
N HIS A 171 -5.16 17.01 1.51
CA HIS A 171 -4.48 18.23 1.13
C HIS A 171 -4.86 18.94 -0.19
N ALA A 172 -5.37 20.17 -0.10
CA ALA A 172 -5.32 21.26 -1.08
C ALA A 172 -5.69 20.95 -2.57
N ARG A 173 -6.09 19.73 -2.91
CA ARG A 173 -6.48 19.29 -4.25
C ARG A 173 -7.93 18.87 -4.20
N GLY A 174 -8.75 19.31 -5.14
CA GLY A 174 -10.20 19.08 -5.11
C GLY A 174 -10.55 17.60 -4.81
N PHE A 175 -11.47 17.40 -3.88
CA PHE A 175 -11.91 16.08 -3.39
C PHE A 175 -12.15 15.05 -4.51
N PHE A 176 -12.86 15.45 -5.57
CA PHE A 176 -13.17 14.54 -6.68
C PHE A 176 -11.96 14.08 -7.48
N GLN A 177 -10.89 14.85 -7.55
CA GLN A 177 -9.70 14.53 -8.35
C GLN A 177 -8.84 13.43 -7.72
N GLN A 178 -8.97 13.20 -6.41
CA GLN A 178 -8.24 12.17 -5.69
C GLN A 178 -9.14 11.04 -5.18
N PHE A 179 -10.46 11.24 -5.25
CA PHE A 179 -11.43 10.28 -4.75
C PHE A 179 -11.38 8.94 -5.50
N ILE A 180 -11.24 8.98 -6.83
CA ILE A 180 -11.06 7.77 -7.64
C ILE A 180 -9.56 7.52 -7.80
N GLN A 181 -9.09 6.41 -7.24
CA GLN A 181 -7.69 6.00 -7.30
C GLN A 181 -7.44 5.02 -8.44
N ASP A 182 -8.11 3.86 -8.42
CA ASP A 182 -8.05 2.89 -9.51
C ASP A 182 -9.39 2.87 -10.25
N LEU A 183 -9.33 2.85 -11.57
CA LEU A 183 -10.48 2.69 -12.45
C LEU A 183 -10.00 2.04 -13.74
N TYR A 184 -10.08 0.71 -13.80
CA TYR A 184 -9.57 -0.02 -14.95
C TYR A 184 -10.34 -1.31 -15.23
N VAL A 185 -10.15 -1.78 -16.44
CA VAL A 185 -10.51 -3.13 -16.88
C VAL A 185 -9.24 -3.83 -17.31
N GLU A 186 -9.11 -5.10 -16.99
CA GLU A 186 -8.00 -5.93 -17.45
C GLU A 186 -8.51 -7.22 -18.11
N THR A 187 -7.73 -7.77 -19.04
CA THR A 187 -8.01 -9.03 -19.72
C THR A 187 -6.84 -10.00 -19.61
N HIS A 188 -7.20 -11.28 -19.43
CA HIS A 188 -6.28 -12.42 -19.32
C HIS A 188 -6.43 -13.39 -20.50
N ARG A 189 -6.90 -12.90 -21.67
CA ARG A 189 -7.12 -13.73 -22.86
C ARG A 189 -5.84 -14.24 -23.50
N ILE A 190 -4.74 -13.52 -23.31
CA ILE A 190 -3.43 -13.93 -23.84
C ILE A 190 -2.71 -14.72 -22.74
N PRO A 191 -2.32 -15.98 -22.97
CA PRO A 191 -1.61 -16.79 -22.00
C PRO A 191 -0.38 -16.06 -21.43
N HIS A 192 -0.16 -16.12 -20.13
CA HIS A 192 0.90 -15.44 -19.40
C HIS A 192 0.87 -13.90 -19.45
N HIS A 193 -0.17 -13.29 -20.03
CA HIS A 193 -0.26 -11.85 -20.11
C HIS A 193 -1.53 -11.31 -19.47
N THR A 194 -1.39 -10.13 -18.91
CA THR A 194 -2.50 -9.27 -18.51
C THR A 194 -2.39 -7.96 -19.28
N VAL A 195 -3.44 -7.55 -19.95
CA VAL A 195 -3.56 -6.25 -20.59
C VAL A 195 -4.58 -5.44 -19.82
N LEU A 196 -4.18 -4.27 -19.35
CA LEU A 196 -4.99 -3.37 -18.53
C LEU A 196 -5.18 -2.06 -19.26
N ILE A 197 -6.39 -1.52 -19.22
CA ILE A 197 -6.75 -0.19 -19.75
C ILE A 197 -7.48 0.58 -18.65
N GLY A 198 -6.99 1.77 -18.34
CA GLY A 198 -7.61 2.65 -17.35
C GLY A 198 -6.59 3.34 -16.45
N ASN A 199 -7.09 3.84 -15.32
CA ASN A 199 -6.26 4.50 -14.31
C ASN A 199 -5.76 3.48 -13.29
N SER A 200 -4.45 3.33 -13.20
CA SER A 200 -3.82 2.37 -12.30
C SER A 200 -2.45 2.87 -11.85
N ARG A 201 -1.85 2.18 -10.90
CA ARG A 201 -0.46 2.46 -10.48
C ARG A 201 0.51 1.77 -11.41
N PRO A 202 1.39 2.51 -12.12
CA PRO A 202 2.46 1.92 -12.92
C PRO A 202 3.42 1.06 -12.10
N GLY A 203 4.04 0.07 -12.75
CA GLY A 203 4.96 -0.89 -12.13
C GLY A 203 6.36 -0.35 -11.85
N VAL A 204 6.49 0.86 -11.31
CA VAL A 204 7.77 1.55 -11.13
C VAL A 204 8.47 1.11 -9.86
N GLY A 205 9.55 0.35 -9.99
CA GLY A 205 10.35 -0.16 -8.87
C GLY A 205 9.64 -1.24 -8.04
N ILE A 206 10.27 -1.73 -6.99
CA ILE A 206 9.66 -2.70 -6.07
C ILE A 206 8.64 -2.00 -5.17
N GLU A 207 9.08 -1.04 -4.38
CA GLU A 207 8.24 -0.44 -3.36
C GLU A 207 7.25 0.57 -3.95
N GLY A 208 7.61 1.20 -5.07
CA GLY A 208 6.71 2.09 -5.81
C GLY A 208 5.48 1.36 -6.37
N ALA A 209 5.68 0.16 -6.90
CA ALA A 209 4.62 -0.70 -7.43
C ALA A 209 3.84 -1.46 -6.33
N GLN A 210 4.44 -1.67 -5.15
CA GLN A 210 3.85 -2.47 -4.09
C GLN A 210 2.57 -1.84 -3.53
N SER A 211 1.58 -2.69 -3.27
CA SER A 211 0.35 -2.28 -2.59
C SER A 211 0.65 -1.67 -1.21
N PRO A 212 -0.01 -0.58 -0.80
CA PRO A 212 0.15 -0.01 0.52
C PRO A 212 -0.21 -0.98 1.65
N TYR A 213 -1.06 -1.97 1.38
CA TYR A 213 -1.52 -2.95 2.37
C TYR A 213 -0.44 -3.94 2.80
N THR A 214 0.56 -4.16 1.94
CA THR A 214 1.66 -5.11 2.18
C THR A 214 2.99 -4.44 2.51
N LEU A 215 3.00 -3.13 2.63
CA LEU A 215 4.22 -2.42 3.03
C LEU A 215 4.70 -2.87 4.42
N PRO A 216 6.02 -3.09 4.56
CA PRO A 216 6.61 -3.52 5.82
C PRO A 216 6.69 -2.40 6.85
N LEU A 217 6.80 -1.18 6.40
CA LEU A 217 6.92 0.04 7.20
C LEU A 217 5.78 0.99 6.84
N VAL A 218 5.40 1.87 7.74
CA VAL A 218 4.34 2.85 7.52
C VAL A 218 4.67 3.74 6.32
N ASN A 219 5.93 4.16 6.20
CA ASN A 219 6.36 4.99 5.09
C ASN A 219 7.13 4.18 4.05
N ARG A 220 6.85 4.44 2.76
CA ARG A 220 7.68 3.98 1.64
C ARG A 220 9.08 4.59 1.73
N SER A 221 10.03 4.00 1.03
CA SER A 221 11.36 4.58 0.80
C SER A 221 11.28 5.96 0.14
N GLN A 222 12.32 6.76 0.30
CA GLN A 222 12.36 8.11 -0.27
C GLN A 222 12.30 8.08 -1.79
N ILE A 223 13.01 7.16 -2.46
CA ILE A 223 12.91 7.01 -3.92
C ILE A 223 11.48 6.70 -4.35
N SER A 224 10.79 5.81 -3.65
CA SER A 224 9.40 5.46 -3.97
C SER A 224 8.42 6.60 -3.72
N ARG A 225 8.61 7.36 -2.64
CA ARG A 225 7.76 8.52 -2.31
C ARG A 225 7.91 9.66 -3.32
N ASN A 226 9.12 9.86 -3.83
CA ASN A 226 9.42 11.01 -4.67
C ASN A 226 9.35 10.67 -6.17
N LEU A 227 9.87 9.53 -6.61
CA LEU A 227 10.02 9.19 -8.02
C LEU A 227 8.91 8.27 -8.57
N ALA A 228 8.15 7.62 -7.69
CA ALA A 228 7.11 6.65 -8.04
C ALA A 228 5.80 6.92 -7.27
N ASN A 229 4.99 5.90 -7.04
CA ASN A 229 3.77 5.90 -6.21
C ASN A 229 2.70 6.90 -6.67
N VAL A 230 2.49 6.98 -7.98
CA VAL A 230 1.40 7.74 -8.59
C VAL A 230 0.49 6.82 -9.38
N ARG A 231 -0.70 7.29 -9.71
CA ARG A 231 -1.62 6.64 -10.63
C ARG A 231 -1.77 7.43 -11.90
N LYS A 232 -1.87 6.72 -13.03
CA LYS A 232 -1.93 7.31 -14.36
C LYS A 232 -2.91 6.55 -15.23
N PHE A 233 -3.58 7.25 -16.11
CA PHE A 233 -4.47 6.67 -17.10
C PHE A 233 -3.68 6.22 -18.31
N GLY A 234 -3.85 4.95 -18.73
CA GLY A 234 -3.12 4.42 -19.86
C GLY A 234 -3.45 2.98 -20.20
N ILE A 235 -2.56 2.40 -20.98
CA ILE A 235 -2.59 0.99 -21.37
C ILE A 235 -1.32 0.34 -20.81
N ARG A 236 -1.48 -0.85 -20.25
CA ARG A 236 -0.41 -1.59 -19.58
C ARG A 236 -0.45 -3.06 -19.99
N VAL A 237 0.72 -3.64 -20.22
CA VAL A 237 0.89 -5.04 -20.55
C VAL A 237 1.88 -5.66 -19.56
N ARG A 238 1.46 -6.71 -18.90
CA ARG A 238 2.28 -7.51 -17.99
C ARG A 238 2.44 -8.90 -18.54
N GLY A 239 3.66 -9.43 -18.49
CA GLY A 239 3.93 -10.83 -18.79
C GLY A 239 4.54 -11.52 -17.57
N ASP A 240 4.07 -12.73 -17.22
CA ASP A 240 4.59 -13.51 -16.10
C ASP A 240 5.01 -14.91 -16.56
N TYR A 241 6.30 -15.17 -16.41
CA TYR A 241 6.94 -16.43 -16.74
C TYR A 241 7.79 -16.91 -15.56
N SER A 242 8.15 -18.18 -15.55
CA SER A 242 8.89 -18.77 -14.42
C SER A 242 10.23 -18.12 -14.12
N LEU A 243 10.94 -17.62 -15.15
CA LEU A 243 12.29 -17.02 -15.02
C LEU A 243 12.31 -15.52 -15.26
N VAL A 244 11.30 -14.98 -15.91
CA VAL A 244 11.23 -13.56 -16.30
C VAL A 244 9.80 -13.08 -16.14
N ASP A 245 9.63 -11.90 -15.61
CA ASP A 245 8.39 -11.14 -15.78
C ASP A 245 8.71 -9.72 -16.26
N TYR A 246 7.71 -9.06 -16.81
CA TYR A 246 7.86 -7.70 -17.28
C TYR A 246 6.54 -6.93 -17.18
N ASP A 247 6.68 -5.62 -17.21
CA ASP A 247 5.61 -4.67 -17.06
C ASP A 247 5.93 -3.46 -17.94
N PHE A 248 5.13 -3.24 -18.97
CA PHE A 248 5.26 -2.13 -19.89
C PHE A 248 3.97 -1.36 -19.97
N GLY A 249 4.04 -0.03 -19.98
CA GLY A 249 2.87 0.80 -20.12
C GLY A 249 3.12 2.10 -20.84
N GLY A 250 2.07 2.56 -21.53
CA GLY A 250 1.98 3.88 -22.12
C GLY A 250 0.85 4.65 -21.44
N TYR A 251 1.16 5.83 -20.91
CA TYR A 251 0.24 6.58 -20.07
C TYR A 251 0.13 8.05 -20.49
N SER A 252 -0.98 8.67 -20.11
CA SER A 252 -1.02 10.11 -19.96
C SER A 252 -0.05 10.52 -18.85
N SER A 253 0.70 11.57 -19.06
CA SER A 253 1.57 12.13 -18.01
C SER A 253 0.79 12.92 -16.95
N ASP A 254 -0.54 12.99 -17.04
CA ASP A 254 -1.37 13.50 -15.95
C ASP A 254 -1.39 12.53 -14.77
N THR A 255 -1.56 13.12 -13.58
CA THR A 255 -1.79 12.39 -12.34
C THR A 255 -3.10 12.88 -11.74
N TYR A 256 -3.98 11.95 -11.32
CA TYR A 256 -5.23 12.29 -10.63
C TYR A 256 -6.32 12.97 -11.48
N PHE A 257 -6.45 12.65 -12.78
CA PHE A 257 -7.53 13.14 -13.65
C PHE A 257 -7.69 14.67 -13.70
N ARG A 258 -6.57 15.42 -13.72
CA ARG A 258 -6.60 16.88 -13.76
C ARG A 258 -6.67 17.44 -15.15
N GLU A 259 -5.94 16.81 -16.04
CA GLU A 259 -5.78 17.23 -17.43
C GLU A 259 -5.87 16.02 -18.34
N PHE A 260 -6.58 16.16 -19.45
CA PHE A 260 -6.63 15.09 -20.43
C PHE A 260 -5.39 15.16 -21.33
N PHE A 261 -4.47 14.20 -21.18
CA PHE A 261 -3.24 14.05 -21.98
C PHE A 261 -2.37 15.33 -22.08
N PRO A 262 -1.86 15.88 -20.97
CA PRO A 262 -0.92 17.03 -21.01
C PRO A 262 0.44 16.64 -21.58
N GLY A 263 0.69 15.38 -21.88
CA GLY A 263 1.82 14.72 -22.46
C GLY A 263 1.72 13.21 -22.32
N ALA A 264 2.70 12.50 -22.81
CA ALA A 264 2.79 11.05 -22.75
C ALA A 264 3.95 10.59 -21.87
N GLU A 265 3.79 9.39 -21.29
CA GLU A 265 4.81 8.69 -20.52
C GLU A 265 4.85 7.23 -20.92
N PHE A 266 6.03 6.66 -20.94
CA PHE A 266 6.30 5.24 -21.11
C PHE A 266 7.03 4.72 -19.88
N ASP A 267 6.56 3.60 -19.35
CA ASP A 267 7.18 2.85 -18.27
C ASP A 267 7.54 1.45 -18.75
N GLY A 268 8.73 0.98 -18.42
CA GLY A 268 9.16 -0.36 -18.79
C GLY A 268 10.04 -0.99 -17.73
N TRP A 269 9.66 -2.15 -17.20
CA TRP A 269 10.35 -2.88 -16.15
C TRP A 269 10.45 -4.35 -16.49
N VAL A 270 11.64 -4.92 -16.24
CA VAL A 270 11.91 -6.36 -16.47
C VAL A 270 12.54 -6.95 -15.22
N ASN A 271 12.07 -8.13 -14.84
CA ASN A 271 12.56 -8.90 -13.71
C ASN A 271 13.09 -10.26 -14.15
N PHE A 272 14.25 -10.61 -13.64
CA PHE A 272 14.78 -11.96 -13.69
C PHE A 272 14.55 -12.67 -12.36
N LYS A 273 14.08 -13.91 -12.43
CA LYS A 273 13.81 -14.80 -11.30
C LYS A 273 14.71 -16.03 -11.37
N PRO A 274 16.03 -15.93 -11.05
CA PRO A 274 16.99 -17.03 -11.28
C PRO A 274 16.62 -18.34 -10.59
N LEU A 275 15.90 -18.25 -9.45
CA LEU A 275 15.44 -19.40 -8.68
C LEU A 275 13.99 -19.79 -9.00
N GLY A 276 13.36 -19.21 -10.01
CA GLY A 276 11.93 -19.41 -10.33
C GLY A 276 11.53 -20.84 -10.71
N LYS A 277 12.49 -21.69 -11.05
CA LYS A 277 12.28 -23.13 -11.35
C LYS A 277 12.71 -24.07 -10.22
N THR A 278 13.04 -23.56 -9.03
CA THR A 278 13.57 -24.36 -7.92
C THR A 278 12.52 -24.73 -6.87
N ASP A 279 11.23 -24.43 -7.15
CA ASP A 279 10.09 -24.65 -6.24
C ASP A 279 10.34 -24.13 -4.81
N GLY A 280 11.09 -23.03 -4.71
CA GLY A 280 11.43 -22.39 -3.45
C GLY A 280 12.50 -23.08 -2.61
N LYS A 281 13.13 -24.15 -3.11
CA LYS A 281 14.18 -24.90 -2.39
C LYS A 281 15.32 -24.01 -1.88
N TYR A 282 15.69 -23.01 -2.66
CA TYR A 282 16.77 -22.07 -2.36
C TYR A 282 16.23 -20.65 -2.08
N GLY A 283 14.93 -20.53 -1.81
CA GLY A 283 14.25 -19.27 -1.65
C GLY A 283 13.80 -18.67 -2.99
N LYS A 284 13.47 -17.38 -2.94
CA LYS A 284 13.03 -16.60 -4.09
C LYS A 284 14.01 -15.45 -4.29
N LEU A 285 14.59 -15.35 -5.47
CA LEU A 285 15.49 -14.26 -5.86
C LEU A 285 14.89 -13.55 -7.06
N VAL A 286 14.81 -12.24 -7.00
CA VAL A 286 14.49 -11.38 -8.12
C VAL A 286 15.59 -10.33 -8.27
N THR A 287 15.98 -10.04 -9.50
CA THR A 287 16.78 -8.88 -9.85
C THR A 287 16.16 -8.24 -11.08
N GLY A 288 16.07 -6.95 -11.10
CA GLY A 288 15.40 -6.27 -12.19
C GLY A 288 15.76 -4.80 -12.27
N GLY A 289 15.15 -4.17 -13.22
CA GLY A 289 15.29 -2.74 -13.44
C GLY A 289 14.42 -2.26 -14.58
N GLY A 290 14.40 -0.96 -14.74
CA GLY A 290 13.56 -0.35 -15.75
C GLY A 290 13.71 1.15 -15.82
N ILE A 291 12.85 1.73 -16.62
CA ILE A 291 12.84 3.16 -16.91
C ILE A 291 11.41 3.71 -16.87
N VAL A 292 11.33 4.99 -16.58
CA VAL A 292 10.18 5.86 -16.85
C VAL A 292 10.69 6.99 -17.74
N SER A 293 10.04 7.23 -18.85
CA SER A 293 10.38 8.31 -19.77
C SER A 293 9.13 9.03 -20.19
N GLY A 294 9.09 10.34 -20.01
CA GLY A 294 7.89 11.09 -20.32
C GLY A 294 8.10 12.58 -20.53
N LYS A 295 7.01 13.20 -20.92
CA LYS A 295 6.90 14.64 -21.08
C LYS A 295 5.56 15.10 -20.53
N LYS A 296 5.56 16.15 -19.70
CA LYS A 296 4.34 16.84 -19.27
C LYS A 296 4.48 18.32 -19.57
N HIS A 297 3.58 18.85 -20.43
CA HIS A 297 3.71 20.19 -21.02
C HIS A 297 5.08 20.37 -21.69
N SER A 298 5.88 21.33 -21.23
CA SER A 298 7.24 21.58 -21.74
C SER A 298 8.35 20.82 -21.00
N THR A 299 8.04 20.09 -19.93
CA THR A 299 9.03 19.44 -19.08
C THR A 299 9.19 17.98 -19.47
N ASP A 300 10.36 17.63 -19.97
CA ASP A 300 10.77 16.24 -20.16
C ASP A 300 11.31 15.68 -18.84
N TYR A 301 11.14 14.36 -18.62
CA TYR A 301 11.67 13.67 -17.45
C TYR A 301 12.03 12.23 -17.77
N PHE A 302 13.02 11.75 -17.03
CA PHE A 302 13.52 10.39 -17.16
C PHE A 302 13.93 9.84 -15.79
N VAL A 303 13.48 8.62 -15.47
CA VAL A 303 13.88 7.88 -14.29
C VAL A 303 14.41 6.53 -14.72
N ALA A 304 15.52 6.09 -14.18
CA ALA A 304 16.02 4.73 -14.32
C ALA A 304 16.27 4.13 -12.95
N GLY A 305 15.99 2.84 -12.81
CA GLY A 305 16.18 2.15 -11.55
C GLY A 305 16.55 0.69 -11.73
N ALA A 306 17.16 0.14 -10.69
CA ALA A 306 17.51 -1.28 -10.60
C ALA A 306 17.30 -1.76 -9.16
N TYR A 307 17.02 -3.03 -9.01
CA TYR A 307 16.76 -3.62 -7.70
C TYR A 307 17.11 -5.10 -7.63
N VAL A 308 17.21 -5.56 -6.39
CA VAL A 308 17.33 -6.97 -6.03
C VAL A 308 16.47 -7.25 -4.80
N GLY A 309 15.82 -8.39 -4.81
CA GLY A 309 15.06 -8.89 -3.66
C GLY A 309 15.32 -10.38 -3.47
N TYR A 310 15.42 -10.80 -2.22
CA TYR A 310 15.60 -12.20 -1.84
C TYR A 310 14.72 -12.54 -0.65
N GLU A 311 14.10 -13.71 -0.70
CA GLU A 311 13.26 -14.25 0.37
C GLU A 311 13.59 -15.73 0.56
N TYR A 312 13.90 -16.11 1.78
CA TYR A 312 14.09 -17.49 2.15
C TYR A 312 13.67 -17.75 3.60
N LYS A 313 12.71 -18.66 3.78
CA LYS A 313 12.17 -19.02 5.09
C LYS A 313 11.64 -17.80 5.83
N LYS A 314 12.31 -17.43 6.94
CA LYS A 314 11.92 -16.31 7.80
C LYS A 314 12.58 -14.99 7.43
N LEU A 315 13.56 -15.04 6.53
CA LEU A 315 14.37 -13.88 6.14
C LEU A 315 13.92 -13.36 4.78
N TRP A 316 13.77 -12.06 4.65
CA TRP A 316 13.68 -11.39 3.38
C TRP A 316 14.54 -10.14 3.36
N MET A 317 15.02 -9.78 2.20
CA MET A 317 15.79 -8.56 1.99
C MET A 317 15.53 -8.01 0.60
N ARG A 318 15.67 -6.70 0.47
CA ARG A 318 15.59 -6.01 -0.81
C ARG A 318 16.42 -4.74 -0.82
N ALA A 319 16.93 -4.38 -1.96
CA ALA A 319 17.59 -3.10 -2.20
C ALA A 319 17.14 -2.57 -3.56
N GLU A 320 17.03 -1.27 -3.66
CA GLU A 320 16.62 -0.57 -4.87
C GLU A 320 17.40 0.73 -5.00
N TYR A 321 17.83 1.04 -6.21
CA TYR A 321 18.47 2.29 -6.59
C TYR A 321 17.68 2.95 -7.71
N ALA A 322 17.55 4.26 -7.68
CA ALA A 322 16.96 5.04 -8.75
C ALA A 322 17.74 6.34 -8.97
N ASN A 323 17.83 6.76 -10.24
CA ASN A 323 18.39 8.02 -10.67
C ASN A 323 17.44 8.68 -11.67
N SER A 324 17.34 10.00 -11.61
CA SER A 324 16.41 10.73 -12.48
C SER A 324 17.02 12.01 -13.03
N ASP A 325 16.61 12.35 -14.25
CA ASP A 325 16.74 13.68 -14.87
C ASP A 325 15.33 14.22 -15.09
N GLY A 326 14.83 14.98 -14.10
CA GLY A 326 13.41 15.22 -13.94
C GLY A 326 12.64 14.00 -13.46
N SER A 327 11.42 14.21 -12.97
CA SER A 327 10.47 13.16 -12.60
C SER A 327 9.04 13.69 -12.49
N ASN A 328 8.06 12.78 -12.59
CA ASN A 328 6.65 13.07 -12.39
C ASN A 328 6.07 12.00 -11.44
N GLY A 329 6.61 11.98 -10.23
CA GLY A 329 6.31 10.99 -9.19
C GLY A 329 5.42 11.53 -8.08
N GLY A 330 5.49 10.91 -6.90
CA GLY A 330 4.62 11.21 -5.76
C GLY A 330 4.74 12.64 -5.22
N ASP A 331 5.88 13.30 -5.39
CA ASP A 331 6.09 14.70 -5.04
C ASP A 331 5.78 15.68 -6.19
N GLY A 332 5.31 15.18 -7.33
CA GLY A 332 4.89 15.96 -8.49
C GLY A 332 5.94 16.06 -9.59
N LEU A 333 5.63 16.93 -10.58
CA LEU A 333 6.50 17.19 -11.72
C LEU A 333 7.67 18.09 -11.31
N THR A 334 8.87 17.70 -11.70
CA THR A 334 10.10 18.50 -11.50
C THR A 334 11.14 18.19 -12.59
N ASN A 335 12.01 19.16 -12.86
CA ASN A 335 13.16 19.01 -13.75
C ASN A 335 14.47 18.73 -12.99
N LYS A 336 14.44 18.54 -11.68
CA LYS A 336 15.62 18.30 -10.86
C LYS A 336 16.26 16.94 -11.15
N LYS A 337 17.58 16.90 -11.17
CA LYS A 337 18.33 15.63 -11.18
C LYS A 337 18.40 15.09 -9.78
N ARG A 338 17.95 13.86 -9.59
CA ARG A 338 17.82 13.24 -8.27
C ARG A 338 18.38 11.82 -8.30
N GLN A 339 18.75 11.32 -7.15
CA GLN A 339 19.13 9.92 -7.00
C GLN A 339 18.88 9.44 -5.57
N GLY A 340 18.79 8.15 -5.41
CA GLY A 340 18.70 7.56 -4.09
C GLY A 340 18.72 6.05 -4.14
N TRP A 341 18.82 5.46 -2.95
CA TRP A 341 18.77 4.03 -2.78
C TRP A 341 18.30 3.68 -1.39
N TYR A 342 17.78 2.48 -1.24
CA TYR A 342 17.51 1.91 0.06
C TYR A 342 17.87 0.43 0.10
N ALA A 343 18.13 -0.06 1.30
CA ALA A 343 18.20 -1.48 1.61
C ALA A 343 17.33 -1.78 2.83
N THR A 344 16.53 -2.83 2.73
CA THR A 344 15.65 -3.29 3.80
C THR A 344 15.90 -4.77 4.06
N ILE A 345 15.93 -5.15 5.31
CA ILE A 345 15.96 -6.54 5.77
C ILE A 345 14.85 -6.75 6.77
N GLY A 346 14.12 -7.85 6.64
CA GLY A 346 13.07 -8.25 7.57
C GLY A 346 13.25 -9.70 8.01
N TYR A 347 12.91 -9.97 9.25
CA TYR A 347 12.98 -11.30 9.84
C TYR A 347 11.73 -11.61 10.65
N HIS A 348 11.04 -12.68 10.28
CA HIS A 348 9.90 -13.20 11.01
C HIS A 348 10.38 -13.95 12.27
N ILE A 349 10.35 -13.29 13.41
CA ILE A 349 10.71 -13.88 14.71
C ILE A 349 9.75 -15.02 15.01
N THR A 350 8.45 -14.76 14.88
CA THR A 350 7.37 -15.73 14.98
C THR A 350 6.42 -15.63 13.78
N LYS A 351 5.35 -16.44 13.72
CA LYS A 351 4.28 -16.30 12.71
C LYS A 351 3.57 -14.93 12.75
N LYS A 352 3.60 -14.25 13.89
CA LYS A 352 2.87 -13.00 14.12
C LYS A 352 3.78 -11.79 14.34
N LEU A 353 5.09 -12.01 14.57
CA LEU A 353 6.02 -10.94 14.92
C LEU A 353 7.15 -10.89 13.91
N GLU A 354 7.35 -9.72 13.32
CA GLU A 354 8.41 -9.43 12.36
C GLU A 354 9.21 -8.20 12.80
N ALA A 355 10.54 -8.30 12.71
CA ALA A 355 11.45 -7.18 12.89
C ALA A 355 12.03 -6.76 11.55
N ILE A 356 12.20 -5.45 11.37
CA ILE A 356 12.59 -4.85 10.09
C ILE A 356 13.62 -3.76 10.34
N LEU A 357 14.64 -3.70 9.49
CA LEU A 357 15.58 -2.59 9.45
C LEU A 357 15.67 -2.06 8.03
N ARG A 358 15.71 -0.73 7.86
CA ARG A 358 15.93 -0.06 6.58
C ARG A 358 16.91 1.08 6.71
N TYR A 359 17.86 1.11 5.80
CA TYR A 359 18.63 2.30 5.46
C TYR A 359 18.09 2.87 4.17
N ASP A 360 17.98 4.21 4.08
CA ASP A 360 17.37 4.91 2.97
C ASP A 360 18.09 6.25 2.77
N GLU A 361 18.66 6.50 1.60
CA GLU A 361 19.36 7.73 1.27
C GLU A 361 18.81 8.32 -0.03
N PHE A 362 18.61 9.64 -0.03
CA PHE A 362 18.07 10.36 -1.17
C PHE A 362 18.71 11.73 -1.32
N ASP A 363 19.19 12.00 -2.53
CA ASP A 363 19.63 13.30 -2.98
C ASP A 363 18.48 13.98 -3.76
N PRO A 364 17.81 14.97 -3.19
CA PRO A 364 16.66 15.61 -3.83
C PRO A 364 17.02 16.57 -4.96
N ASP A 365 18.30 16.96 -5.09
CA ASP A 365 18.79 17.83 -6.16
C ASP A 365 20.31 17.76 -6.27
N LYS A 366 20.81 17.00 -7.21
CA LYS A 366 22.27 16.79 -7.45
C LYS A 366 23.04 18.07 -7.82
N SER A 367 22.35 19.16 -8.13
CA SER A 367 23.00 20.46 -8.38
C SER A 367 23.33 21.22 -7.10
N ILE A 368 22.82 20.76 -5.96
CA ILE A 368 22.99 21.39 -4.65
C ILE A 368 23.85 20.46 -3.78
N SER A 369 24.96 20.97 -3.28
CA SER A 369 25.80 20.23 -2.33
C SER A 369 25.19 20.19 -0.93
N ASN A 370 25.46 19.15 -0.17
CA ASN A 370 25.05 19.00 1.24
C ASN A 370 23.51 19.06 1.44
N ASN A 371 22.76 18.38 0.60
CA ASN A 371 21.31 18.32 0.69
C ASN A 371 20.78 16.87 0.85
N ASN A 372 21.66 15.89 1.00
CA ASN A 372 21.27 14.49 1.17
C ASN A 372 20.42 14.27 2.42
N LYS A 373 19.42 13.42 2.26
CA LYS A 373 18.51 12.97 3.31
C LYS A 373 18.72 11.49 3.56
N ARG A 374 18.97 11.10 4.81
CA ARG A 374 19.13 9.72 5.22
C ARG A 374 18.08 9.36 6.27
N GLU A 375 17.50 8.19 6.13
CA GLU A 375 16.58 7.63 7.14
C GLU A 375 17.08 6.24 7.56
N TYR A 376 17.28 6.07 8.87
CA TYR A 376 17.57 4.78 9.49
C TYR A 376 16.29 4.34 10.21
N THR A 377 15.67 3.29 9.75
CA THR A 377 14.39 2.84 10.30
C THR A 377 14.54 1.48 10.96
N ALA A 378 14.08 1.37 12.20
CA ALA A 378 13.82 0.11 12.88
C ALA A 378 12.29 -0.06 13.03
N GLY A 379 11.77 -1.21 12.64
CA GLY A 379 10.35 -1.51 12.62
C GLY A 379 10.01 -2.83 13.30
N ILE A 380 8.82 -2.90 13.88
CA ILE A 380 8.21 -4.12 14.39
C ILE A 380 6.78 -4.17 13.87
N ASN A 381 6.42 -5.30 13.25
CA ASN A 381 5.04 -5.60 12.85
C ASN A 381 4.49 -6.73 13.70
N TYR A 382 3.28 -6.55 14.20
CA TYR A 382 2.53 -7.60 14.87
C TYR A 382 1.27 -7.92 14.08
N TYR A 383 1.23 -9.10 13.48
CA TYR A 383 0.16 -9.60 12.62
C TYR A 383 -0.89 -10.35 13.47
N ILE A 384 -1.99 -9.69 13.82
CA ILE A 384 -3.10 -10.30 14.59
C ILE A 384 -3.88 -11.25 13.69
N LYS A 385 -4.26 -10.78 12.48
CA LYS A 385 -4.92 -11.58 11.43
C LYS A 385 -4.22 -11.34 10.07
N GLY A 386 -2.91 -11.67 9.99
CA GLY A 386 -2.10 -11.38 8.80
C GLY A 386 -2.11 -9.90 8.43
N GLN A 387 -2.20 -9.61 7.14
CA GLN A 387 -2.28 -8.22 6.66
C GLN A 387 -3.66 -7.58 6.91
N ALA A 388 -4.69 -8.39 7.19
CA ALA A 388 -6.03 -7.85 7.46
C ALA A 388 -6.12 -7.06 8.78
N LEU A 389 -5.35 -7.48 9.79
CA LEU A 389 -5.27 -6.75 11.06
C LEU A 389 -3.84 -6.82 11.57
N LYS A 390 -3.13 -5.70 11.51
CA LYS A 390 -1.76 -5.58 11.97
C LYS A 390 -1.51 -4.29 12.73
N LEU A 391 -0.58 -4.35 13.67
CA LEU A 391 0.01 -3.21 14.36
C LEU A 391 1.43 -3.01 13.85
N ILE A 392 1.83 -1.76 13.70
CA ILE A 392 3.14 -1.37 13.19
C ILE A 392 3.76 -0.36 14.15
N LEU A 393 4.99 -0.60 14.56
CA LEU A 393 5.81 0.36 15.29
C LEU A 393 7.06 0.64 14.48
N ASN A 394 7.33 1.90 14.17
CA ASN A 394 8.56 2.32 13.51
C ASN A 394 9.25 3.40 14.34
N TYR A 395 10.57 3.26 14.50
CA TYR A 395 11.47 4.34 14.89
C TYR A 395 12.31 4.73 13.69
N VAL A 396 12.36 6.02 13.38
CA VAL A 396 13.10 6.56 12.23
C VAL A 396 14.04 7.66 12.74
N PHE A 397 15.34 7.46 12.57
CA PHE A 397 16.32 8.52 12.71
C PHE A 397 16.53 9.17 11.35
N CYS A 398 16.25 10.46 11.27
CA CYS A 398 16.33 11.25 10.04
C CYS A 398 17.54 12.19 10.12
N GLN A 399 18.53 11.95 9.28
CA GLN A 399 19.65 12.86 9.07
C GLN A 399 19.42 13.67 7.79
N ASN A 400 19.50 14.97 7.90
CA ASN A 400 19.33 15.88 6.76
C ASN A 400 20.51 16.87 6.76
N GLN A 401 21.30 16.84 5.70
CA GLN A 401 22.47 17.75 5.60
C GLN A 401 22.08 19.24 5.57
N ALA A 402 20.85 19.55 5.17
CA ALA A 402 20.34 20.92 5.04
C ALA A 402 19.52 21.41 6.25
N SER A 403 19.28 20.54 7.24
CA SER A 403 18.48 20.88 8.44
C SER A 403 18.90 20.02 9.62
N PRO A 404 18.51 20.35 10.87
CA PRO A 404 18.78 19.52 12.02
C PRO A 404 18.28 18.09 11.89
N ASP A 405 18.97 17.16 12.55
CA ASP A 405 18.57 15.78 12.66
C ASP A 405 17.27 15.64 13.46
N SER A 406 16.47 14.65 13.16
CA SER A 406 15.21 14.41 13.87
C SER A 406 14.97 12.93 14.13
N HIS A 407 14.19 12.66 15.18
CA HIS A 407 13.74 11.32 15.55
C HIS A 407 12.23 11.24 15.37
N ARG A 408 11.75 10.18 14.73
CA ARG A 408 10.33 9.98 14.51
C ARG A 408 9.89 8.62 15.03
N ILE A 409 8.89 8.61 15.88
CA ILE A 409 8.24 7.39 16.36
C ILE A 409 6.87 7.32 15.70
N ILE A 410 6.57 6.23 15.01
CA ILE A 410 5.31 6.05 14.33
C ILE A 410 4.65 4.77 14.85
N VAL A 411 3.44 4.91 15.38
CA VAL A 411 2.57 3.78 15.73
C VAL A 411 1.44 3.74 14.71
N GLY A 412 1.30 2.63 14.02
CA GLY A 412 0.30 2.44 12.98
C GLY A 412 -0.56 1.20 13.20
N THR A 413 -1.76 1.23 12.67
CA THR A 413 -2.66 0.07 12.57
C THR A 413 -3.24 -0.03 11.17
N GLN A 414 -3.49 -1.26 10.74
CA GLN A 414 -4.21 -1.55 9.50
C GLN A 414 -5.34 -2.50 9.80
N ILE A 415 -6.51 -2.21 9.24
CA ILE A 415 -7.71 -3.03 9.32
C ILE A 415 -8.25 -3.20 7.90
N ALA A 416 -8.47 -4.45 7.46
CA ALA A 416 -9.18 -4.78 6.24
C ALA A 416 -10.56 -5.37 6.59
N LEU A 417 -11.58 -4.92 5.90
CA LEU A 417 -12.99 -5.24 6.13
C LEU A 417 -13.64 -5.79 4.87
#